data_eeeb6ea54b146b262cc6822205ed49db
#
_entry.id   eeeb6ea54b146b262cc6822205ed49db
#
_cell.length_a   1.000
_cell.length_b   1.000
_cell.length_c   1.000
_cell.angle_alpha   90.00
_cell.angle_beta   90.00
_cell.angle_gamma   90.00
#
_symmetry.space_group_name_H-M   'P 1'
#
loop_
_entity.id
_entity.type
_entity.pdbx_description
1 polymer ?
#
loop_
_entity_poly.entity_id
_entity_poly.type
_entity_poly.pdbx_seq_one_letter_code
_entity_poly.pdbx_strand_id
1 'polypeptide(L)'
;MHPGNPTLAAATPANAVPDPTVLASDLGRGFAQAAETMVPWFVSQMPRMYFEDTPPARVAAHLRAIIAAKASGQPLHLTIRSEDGREWTYFREGNRPGVLAEVVASLPMQPSLRAAKIHTSKDGNLIVDAFELGDREPFSPSNPAQAEKLRATIEWARANAPDWSEEAIRAYFAGCAAEYALTLTPHRLNRHRKLFAAVSGTEGTAVETEPELAGELTRITIAYSNARTRTMLERVAQVMSRGQINIQRAYLDQVADPPHGSVSLLGFVIQT
;
A
#
# COMPACT_ATOMS: atom_id res chain seq x y z
N MET A 1 34.02 -6.39 -36.35
CA MET A 1 32.75 -5.67 -36.25
C MET A 1 31.98 -6.29 -35.12
N HIS A 2 31.93 -5.64 -33.94
CA HIS A 2 31.11 -6.07 -32.79
C HIS A 2 29.72 -5.44 -32.93
N PRO A 3 28.62 -6.18 -32.79
CA PRO A 3 27.32 -5.58 -32.73
C PRO A 3 27.15 -4.91 -31.38
N GLY A 4 26.80 -3.60 -31.41
CA GLY A 4 26.55 -2.81 -30.23
C GLY A 4 25.35 -3.36 -29.43
N ASN A 5 25.57 -3.49 -28.13
CA ASN A 5 24.57 -3.77 -27.15
C ASN A 5 23.49 -2.67 -27.19
N PRO A 6 22.21 -2.97 -27.32
CA PRO A 6 21.16 -1.95 -27.13
C PRO A 6 21.15 -1.56 -25.65
N THR A 7 21.53 -0.32 -25.38
CA THR A 7 21.33 0.31 -24.09
C THR A 7 19.85 0.30 -23.78
N LEU A 8 19.42 -0.54 -22.84
CA LEU A 8 18.08 -0.46 -22.24
C LEU A 8 17.93 0.97 -21.70
N ALA A 9 17.05 1.74 -22.34
CA ALA A 9 16.59 2.99 -21.78
C ALA A 9 16.04 2.69 -20.39
N ALA A 10 16.69 3.26 -19.37
CA ALA A 10 16.24 3.15 -17.99
C ALA A 10 14.81 3.66 -17.95
N ALA A 11 13.86 2.76 -17.73
CA ALA A 11 12.50 3.14 -17.40
C ALA A 11 12.58 4.08 -16.19
N THR A 12 12.10 5.30 -16.34
CA THR A 12 12.00 6.25 -15.23
C THR A 12 11.24 5.53 -14.11
N PRO A 13 11.81 5.43 -12.89
CA PRO A 13 11.13 4.74 -11.80
C PRO A 13 9.82 5.46 -11.54
N ALA A 14 8.70 4.79 -11.78
CA ALA A 14 7.36 5.37 -11.75
C ALA A 14 6.95 5.94 -10.38
N ASN A 15 7.79 5.82 -9.33
CA ASN A 15 7.48 6.21 -7.95
C ASN A 15 8.73 6.71 -7.20
N ALA A 16 9.45 7.67 -7.79
CA ALA A 16 10.47 8.40 -7.04
C ALA A 16 9.80 9.37 -6.06
N VAL A 17 10.42 9.60 -4.90
CA VAL A 17 10.01 10.68 -3.99
C VAL A 17 9.97 11.98 -4.81
N PRO A 18 8.84 12.69 -4.87
CA PRO A 18 8.70 13.85 -5.74
C PRO A 18 9.68 14.96 -5.33
N ASP A 19 10.19 15.68 -6.33
CA ASP A 19 10.98 16.89 -6.08
C ASP A 19 10.09 17.93 -5.36
N PRO A 20 10.50 18.44 -4.20
CA PRO A 20 9.74 19.43 -3.45
C PRO A 20 9.39 20.67 -4.28
N THR A 21 10.25 21.09 -5.21
CA THR A 21 10.04 22.25 -6.07
C THR A 21 8.90 22.01 -7.06
N VAL A 22 8.85 20.82 -7.68
CA VAL A 22 7.77 20.43 -8.59
C VAL A 22 6.47 20.34 -7.83
N LEU A 23 6.48 19.70 -6.67
CA LEU A 23 5.28 19.56 -5.83
C LEU A 23 4.76 20.91 -5.32
N ALA A 24 5.64 21.86 -4.96
CA ALA A 24 5.26 23.20 -4.57
C ALA A 24 4.64 23.97 -5.74
N SER A 25 5.16 23.80 -6.96
CA SER A 25 4.57 24.39 -8.18
C SER A 25 3.15 23.87 -8.43
N ASP A 26 2.92 22.58 -8.24
CA ASP A 26 1.62 21.94 -8.42
C ASP A 26 0.55 22.40 -7.40
N LEU A 27 0.98 22.90 -6.23
CA LEU A 27 0.07 23.45 -5.22
C LEU A 27 -0.56 24.80 -5.62
N GLY A 28 0.06 25.52 -6.55
CA GLY A 28 -0.44 26.80 -7.06
C GLY A 28 -0.21 27.99 -6.12
N ARG A 29 -0.48 29.20 -6.66
CA ARG A 29 -0.15 30.47 -5.98
C ARG A 29 -0.91 30.71 -4.66
N GLY A 30 -2.09 30.15 -4.46
CA GLY A 30 -2.89 30.33 -3.25
C GLY A 30 -2.29 29.70 -1.99
N PHE A 31 -1.31 28.82 -2.14
CA PHE A 31 -0.65 28.12 -1.04
C PHE A 31 0.85 28.41 -0.94
N ALA A 32 1.36 29.40 -1.67
CA ALA A 32 2.79 29.61 -1.84
C ALA A 32 3.55 29.70 -0.50
N GLN A 33 3.09 30.50 0.45
CA GLN A 33 3.75 30.66 1.74
C GLN A 33 3.70 29.40 2.60
N ALA A 34 2.58 28.69 2.60
CA ALA A 34 2.45 27.42 3.32
C ALA A 34 3.26 26.31 2.62
N ALA A 35 3.37 26.36 1.30
CA ALA A 35 4.15 25.42 0.52
C ALA A 35 5.65 25.49 0.84
N GLU A 36 6.21 26.68 1.09
CA GLU A 36 7.63 26.85 1.43
C GLU A 36 8.08 26.06 2.68
N THR A 37 7.19 25.90 3.65
CA THR A 37 7.47 25.17 4.90
C THR A 37 6.90 23.75 4.90
N MET A 38 5.68 23.59 4.43
CA MET A 38 4.96 22.32 4.53
C MET A 38 5.43 21.28 3.53
N VAL A 39 5.83 21.68 2.31
CA VAL A 39 6.28 20.73 1.29
C VAL A 39 7.60 20.07 1.69
N PRO A 40 8.67 20.81 2.07
CA PRO A 40 9.90 20.18 2.53
C PRO A 40 9.69 19.29 3.76
N TRP A 41 8.90 19.77 4.72
CA TRP A 41 8.55 18.97 5.90
C TRP A 41 7.86 17.66 5.49
N PHE A 42 6.80 17.73 4.68
CA PHE A 42 6.04 16.56 4.25
C PHE A 42 6.91 15.54 3.50
N VAL A 43 7.73 16.02 2.55
CA VAL A 43 8.63 15.14 1.79
C VAL A 43 9.68 14.48 2.68
N SER A 44 10.21 15.20 3.68
CA SER A 44 11.21 14.66 4.62
C SER A 44 10.60 13.69 5.64
N GLN A 45 9.37 13.92 6.07
CA GLN A 45 8.72 13.16 7.14
C GLN A 45 7.92 11.96 6.63
N MET A 46 7.29 12.04 5.46
CA MET A 46 6.55 10.88 4.96
C MET A 46 7.49 9.73 4.57
N PRO A 47 7.13 8.48 4.88
CA PRO A 47 7.94 7.34 4.48
C PRO A 47 8.01 7.23 2.96
N ARG A 48 9.15 6.75 2.43
CA ARG A 48 9.35 6.56 0.99
C ARG A 48 8.22 5.76 0.34
N MET A 49 7.74 4.72 1.03
CA MET A 49 6.66 3.87 0.54
C MET A 49 5.36 4.65 0.29
N TYR A 50 5.08 5.73 1.04
CA TYR A 50 3.93 6.60 0.75
C TYR A 50 4.01 7.16 -0.68
N PHE A 51 5.17 7.63 -1.11
CA PHE A 51 5.37 8.17 -2.45
C PHE A 51 5.42 7.08 -3.52
N GLU A 52 5.85 5.88 -3.17
CA GLU A 52 5.81 4.71 -4.06
C GLU A 52 4.36 4.22 -4.30
N ASP A 53 3.51 4.35 -3.29
CA ASP A 53 2.12 3.89 -3.29
C ASP A 53 1.11 4.96 -3.73
N THR A 54 1.52 6.23 -3.81
CA THR A 54 0.62 7.36 -4.04
C THR A 54 1.03 8.14 -5.30
N PRO A 55 0.18 8.21 -6.32
CA PRO A 55 0.46 8.99 -7.53
C PRO A 55 0.74 10.47 -7.23
N PRO A 56 1.65 11.16 -7.96
CA PRO A 56 2.02 12.55 -7.69
C PRO A 56 0.84 13.53 -7.62
N ALA A 57 -0.14 13.39 -8.51
CA ALA A 57 -1.34 14.24 -8.49
C ALA A 57 -2.13 14.08 -7.19
N ARG A 58 -2.16 12.87 -6.62
CA ARG A 58 -2.82 12.58 -5.35
C ARG A 58 -2.02 13.11 -4.17
N VAL A 59 -0.69 13.02 -4.21
CA VAL A 59 0.20 13.66 -3.22
C VAL A 59 -0.07 15.17 -3.14
N ALA A 60 -0.18 15.84 -4.28
CA ALA A 60 -0.52 17.26 -4.34
C ALA A 60 -1.91 17.54 -3.75
N ALA A 61 -2.92 16.72 -4.04
CA ALA A 61 -4.25 16.85 -3.45
C ALA A 61 -4.26 16.66 -1.93
N HIS A 62 -3.52 15.68 -1.42
CA HIS A 62 -3.33 15.44 0.01
C HIS A 62 -2.69 16.67 0.70
N LEU A 63 -1.62 17.20 0.12
CA LEU A 63 -0.98 18.40 0.65
C LEU A 63 -1.90 19.61 0.69
N ARG A 64 -2.67 19.88 -0.39
CA ARG A 64 -3.66 20.97 -0.40
C ARG A 64 -4.65 20.83 0.76
N ALA A 65 -5.16 19.64 0.99
CA ALA A 65 -6.11 19.39 2.05
C ALA A 65 -5.50 19.58 3.44
N ILE A 66 -4.28 19.09 3.68
CA ILE A 66 -3.55 19.27 4.94
C ILE A 66 -3.28 20.76 5.20
N ILE A 67 -2.79 21.49 4.20
CA ILE A 67 -2.51 22.92 4.32
C ILE A 67 -3.79 23.70 4.61
N ALA A 68 -4.88 23.42 3.90
CA ALA A 68 -6.16 24.08 4.12
C ALA A 68 -6.70 23.81 5.55
N ALA A 69 -6.61 22.58 6.03
CA ALA A 69 -7.02 22.23 7.39
C ALA A 69 -6.17 22.96 8.44
N LYS A 70 -4.84 22.96 8.29
CA LYS A 70 -3.94 23.67 9.22
C LYS A 70 -4.15 25.19 9.19
N ALA A 71 -4.41 25.77 8.04
CA ALA A 71 -4.72 27.19 7.92
C ALA A 71 -6.01 27.59 8.64
N SER A 72 -6.96 26.68 8.81
CA SER A 72 -8.19 26.91 9.58
C SER A 72 -8.00 26.90 11.10
N GLY A 73 -6.81 26.54 11.59
CA GLY A 73 -6.50 26.40 13.02
C GLY A 73 -7.21 25.24 13.71
N GLN A 74 -7.83 24.36 12.95
CA GLN A 74 -8.49 23.17 13.49
C GLN A 74 -7.51 22.00 13.58
N PRO A 75 -7.66 21.10 14.56
CA PRO A 75 -6.93 19.84 14.57
C PRO A 75 -7.13 19.11 13.25
N LEU A 76 -6.07 18.54 12.70
CA LEU A 76 -6.17 17.78 11.46
C LEU A 76 -6.97 16.49 11.69
N HIS A 77 -8.21 16.51 11.28
CA HIS A 77 -9.13 15.37 11.29
C HIS A 77 -9.99 15.50 10.04
N LEU A 78 -9.49 15.01 8.94
CA LEU A 78 -10.07 15.22 7.62
C LEU A 78 -10.27 13.88 6.92
N THR A 79 -11.36 13.76 6.18
CA THR A 79 -11.62 12.65 5.26
C THR A 79 -11.86 13.21 3.88
N ILE A 80 -11.07 12.74 2.91
CA ILE A 80 -11.29 12.99 1.49
C ILE A 80 -11.87 11.73 0.87
N ARG A 81 -12.84 11.90 -0.01
CA ARG A 81 -13.41 10.82 -0.82
C ARG A 81 -13.16 11.13 -2.28
N SER A 82 -12.83 10.11 -3.07
CA SER A 82 -12.82 10.23 -4.52
C SER A 82 -14.24 10.51 -5.06
N GLU A 83 -14.34 11.10 -6.24
CA GLU A 83 -15.63 11.46 -6.86
C GLU A 83 -16.54 10.23 -7.04
N ASP A 84 -15.94 9.08 -7.36
CA ASP A 84 -16.64 7.80 -7.51
C ASP A 84 -16.95 7.10 -6.16
N GLY A 85 -16.53 7.70 -5.04
CA GLY A 85 -16.73 7.18 -3.68
C GLY A 85 -15.94 5.92 -3.33
N ARG A 86 -15.05 5.46 -4.23
CA ARG A 86 -14.30 4.21 -4.06
C ARG A 86 -13.07 4.36 -3.20
N GLU A 87 -12.48 5.55 -3.14
CA GLU A 87 -11.33 5.82 -2.29
C GLU A 87 -11.69 6.78 -1.17
N TRP A 88 -11.28 6.43 0.05
CA TRP A 88 -11.41 7.25 1.24
C TRP A 88 -10.04 7.44 1.85
N THR A 89 -9.59 8.68 1.95
CA THR A 89 -8.32 9.02 2.59
C THR A 89 -8.58 9.79 3.87
N TYR A 90 -8.07 9.28 4.97
CA TYR A 90 -8.15 9.89 6.30
C TYR A 90 -6.83 10.54 6.65
N PHE A 91 -6.91 11.75 7.20
CA PHE A 91 -5.78 12.51 7.72
C PHE A 91 -6.01 12.78 9.19
N ARG A 92 -5.03 12.47 10.02
CA ARG A 92 -5.08 12.72 11.46
C ARG A 92 -3.74 13.19 11.99
N GLU A 93 -3.78 13.99 13.06
CA GLU A 93 -2.60 14.33 13.87
C GLU A 93 -2.44 13.30 15.00
N GLY A 94 -1.17 12.93 15.24
CA GLY A 94 -0.77 12.06 16.34
C GLY A 94 -1.07 10.59 16.09
N ASN A 95 -0.01 9.81 15.94
CA ASN A 95 -0.12 8.36 15.89
C ASN A 95 -0.15 7.78 17.32
N ARG A 96 -1.15 6.97 17.60
CA ARG A 96 -1.31 6.26 18.89
C ARG A 96 -1.93 4.88 18.65
N PRO A 97 -1.70 3.93 19.56
CA PRO A 97 -2.40 2.66 19.51
C PRO A 97 -3.92 2.85 19.42
N GLY A 98 -4.57 2.13 18.50
CA GLY A 98 -6.03 2.16 18.31
C GLY A 98 -6.54 3.08 17.20
N VAL A 99 -5.75 4.04 16.69
CA VAL A 99 -6.21 4.95 15.63
C VAL A 99 -6.67 4.18 14.40
N LEU A 100 -5.90 3.19 13.94
CA LEU A 100 -6.31 2.38 12.79
C LEU A 100 -7.64 1.63 13.06
N ALA A 101 -7.82 1.08 14.26
CA ALA A 101 -9.06 0.41 14.60
C ALA A 101 -10.27 1.36 14.56
N GLU A 102 -10.11 2.59 15.07
CA GLU A 102 -11.14 3.63 15.02
C GLU A 102 -11.50 4.00 13.57
N VAL A 103 -10.48 4.19 12.72
CA VAL A 103 -10.69 4.53 11.30
C VAL A 103 -11.41 3.40 10.59
N VAL A 104 -10.94 2.16 10.72
CA VAL A 104 -11.54 1.00 10.06
C VAL A 104 -12.99 0.78 10.53
N ALA A 105 -13.29 1.00 11.80
CA ALA A 105 -14.67 0.93 12.32
C ALA A 105 -15.59 1.98 11.69
N SER A 106 -15.05 3.13 11.28
CA SER A 106 -15.82 4.20 10.62
C SER A 106 -16.08 3.96 9.12
N LEU A 107 -15.39 3.02 8.49
CA LEU A 107 -15.60 2.68 7.07
C LEU A 107 -17.00 2.10 6.83
N PRO A 108 -17.60 2.34 5.67
CA PRO A 108 -18.88 1.71 5.32
C PRO A 108 -18.73 0.20 5.20
N MET A 109 -19.82 -0.52 5.45
CA MET A 109 -19.86 -1.98 5.24
C MET A 109 -19.95 -2.34 3.75
N GLN A 110 -20.55 -1.47 2.97
CA GLN A 110 -20.67 -1.60 1.52
C GLN A 110 -20.34 -0.25 0.85
N PRO A 111 -19.60 -0.25 -0.24
CA PRO A 111 -18.93 -1.40 -0.87
C PRO A 111 -17.82 -1.98 0.01
N SER A 112 -17.45 -3.24 -0.25
CA SER A 112 -16.46 -3.96 0.57
C SER A 112 -15.07 -3.32 0.49
N LEU A 113 -14.34 -3.31 1.60
CA LEU A 113 -12.93 -2.94 1.66
C LEU A 113 -12.09 -3.94 0.84
N ARG A 114 -11.29 -3.42 -0.10
CA ARG A 114 -10.45 -4.22 -1.00
C ARG A 114 -8.97 -3.98 -0.82
N ALA A 115 -8.58 -2.75 -0.49
CA ALA A 115 -7.21 -2.43 -0.16
C ALA A 115 -7.14 -1.36 0.92
N ALA A 116 -6.03 -1.33 1.63
CA ALA A 116 -5.70 -0.28 2.57
C ALA A 116 -4.19 0.00 2.50
N LYS A 117 -3.84 1.27 2.61
CA LYS A 117 -2.47 1.77 2.68
C LYS A 117 -2.39 2.75 3.83
N ILE A 118 -1.67 2.40 4.85
CA ILE A 118 -1.56 3.15 6.10
C ILE A 118 -0.14 3.70 6.19
N HIS A 119 0.00 4.99 6.39
CA HIS A 119 1.28 5.67 6.48
C HIS A 119 1.31 6.65 7.65
N THR A 120 2.31 6.50 8.48
CA THR A 120 2.61 7.46 9.55
C THR A 120 3.89 8.21 9.20
N SER A 121 3.91 9.52 9.40
CA SER A 121 5.14 10.32 9.30
C SER A 121 6.19 9.87 10.31
N LYS A 122 7.48 10.08 10.01
CA LYS A 122 8.60 9.64 10.85
C LYS A 122 8.55 10.25 12.26
N ASP A 123 8.04 11.48 12.37
CA ASP A 123 7.84 12.18 13.64
C ASP A 123 6.55 11.75 14.38
N GLY A 124 5.75 10.86 13.79
CA GLY A 124 4.48 10.39 14.36
C GLY A 124 3.35 11.40 14.35
N ASN A 125 3.55 12.60 13.79
CA ASN A 125 2.59 13.70 13.88
C ASN A 125 1.52 13.70 12.78
N LEU A 126 1.71 12.92 11.71
CA LEU A 126 0.76 12.83 10.61
C LEU A 126 0.47 11.38 10.26
N ILE A 127 -0.79 11.05 10.19
CA ILE A 127 -1.29 9.79 9.64
C ILE A 127 -2.02 10.10 8.33
N VAL A 128 -1.75 9.28 7.30
CA VAL A 128 -2.45 9.28 6.01
C VAL A 128 -2.87 7.86 5.71
N ASP A 129 -4.15 7.57 5.89
CA ASP A 129 -4.73 6.24 5.71
C ASP A 129 -5.65 6.26 4.49
N ALA A 130 -5.26 5.56 3.43
CA ALA A 130 -6.06 5.40 2.22
C ALA A 130 -6.72 4.02 2.17
N PHE A 131 -8.01 3.99 1.89
CA PHE A 131 -8.83 2.79 1.79
C PHE A 131 -9.52 2.74 0.43
N GLU A 132 -9.41 1.61 -0.25
CA GLU A 132 -10.09 1.35 -1.51
C GLU A 132 -11.27 0.42 -1.28
N LEU A 133 -12.43 0.84 -1.77
CA LEU A 133 -13.71 0.16 -1.60
C LEU A 133 -14.26 -0.31 -2.95
N GLY A 134 -14.97 -1.42 -2.96
CA GLY A 134 -15.59 -1.96 -4.17
C GLY A 134 -14.62 -2.77 -5.04
N ASP A 135 -15.01 -3.01 -6.28
CA ASP A 135 -14.25 -3.84 -7.20
C ASP A 135 -13.00 -3.13 -7.69
N ARG A 136 -11.92 -3.85 -7.81
CA ARG A 136 -10.63 -3.38 -8.35
C ARG A 136 -10.49 -3.88 -9.78
N GLU A 137 -9.74 -3.13 -10.58
CA GLU A 137 -9.37 -3.57 -11.93
C GLU A 137 -8.59 -4.88 -11.85
N PRO A 138 -9.04 -5.96 -12.50
CA PRO A 138 -8.32 -7.23 -12.49
C PRO A 138 -7.04 -7.13 -13.32
N PHE A 139 -6.05 -7.94 -12.94
CA PHE A 139 -4.86 -8.11 -13.74
C PHE A 139 -5.21 -8.67 -15.13
N SER A 140 -4.67 -8.03 -16.18
CA SER A 140 -4.87 -8.43 -17.57
C SER A 140 -3.54 -8.54 -18.32
N PRO A 141 -3.15 -9.73 -18.79
CA PRO A 141 -1.94 -9.88 -19.59
C PRO A 141 -2.02 -9.22 -20.98
N SER A 142 -3.17 -8.71 -21.39
CA SER A 142 -3.33 -7.89 -22.61
C SER A 142 -2.85 -6.45 -22.41
N ASN A 143 -2.73 -5.96 -21.18
CA ASN A 143 -2.12 -4.68 -20.87
C ASN A 143 -0.59 -4.80 -20.97
N PRO A 144 0.10 -3.97 -21.77
CA PRO A 144 1.55 -4.11 -22.00
C PRO A 144 2.39 -4.04 -20.72
N ALA A 145 2.07 -3.13 -19.79
CA ALA A 145 2.82 -3.00 -18.53
C ALA A 145 2.61 -4.23 -17.62
N GLN A 146 1.41 -4.77 -17.59
CA GLN A 146 1.08 -5.96 -16.79
C GLN A 146 1.68 -7.23 -17.43
N ALA A 147 1.68 -7.34 -18.75
CA ALA A 147 2.38 -8.42 -19.47
C ALA A 147 3.88 -8.42 -19.20
N GLU A 148 4.51 -7.23 -19.22
CA GLU A 148 5.93 -7.07 -18.89
C GLU A 148 6.23 -7.49 -17.46
N LYS A 149 5.40 -7.05 -16.51
CA LYS A 149 5.51 -7.45 -15.09
C LYS A 149 5.43 -8.97 -14.92
N LEU A 150 4.48 -9.62 -15.59
CA LEU A 150 4.34 -11.08 -15.54
C LEU A 150 5.58 -11.78 -16.10
N ARG A 151 6.09 -11.33 -17.25
CA ARG A 151 7.30 -11.88 -17.88
C ARG A 151 8.51 -11.75 -16.96
N ALA A 152 8.76 -10.55 -16.45
CA ALA A 152 9.87 -10.30 -15.52
C ALA A 152 9.75 -11.16 -14.24
N THR A 153 8.51 -11.40 -13.76
CA THR A 153 8.28 -12.29 -12.62
C THR A 153 8.60 -13.75 -12.93
N ILE A 154 8.21 -14.25 -14.10
CA ILE A 154 8.53 -15.62 -14.53
C ILE A 154 10.04 -15.81 -14.65
N GLU A 155 10.77 -14.85 -15.23
CA GLU A 155 12.22 -14.88 -15.33
C GLU A 155 12.90 -14.86 -13.96
N TRP A 156 12.45 -13.98 -13.07
CA TRP A 156 12.93 -13.93 -11.69
C TRP A 156 12.68 -15.26 -10.96
N ALA A 157 11.49 -15.84 -11.09
CA ALA A 157 11.11 -17.07 -10.41
C ALA A 157 11.95 -18.27 -10.86
N ARG A 158 12.30 -18.37 -12.14
CA ARG A 158 13.20 -19.43 -12.65
C ARG A 158 14.54 -19.46 -11.92
N ALA A 159 15.05 -18.29 -11.53
CA ALA A 159 16.35 -18.17 -10.84
C ALA A 159 16.23 -18.24 -9.31
N ASN A 160 15.11 -17.79 -8.72
CA ASN A 160 15.01 -17.55 -7.27
C ASN A 160 13.92 -18.35 -6.56
N ALA A 161 13.03 -19.00 -7.31
CA ALA A 161 11.88 -19.74 -6.79
C ALA A 161 11.55 -20.92 -7.71
N PRO A 162 12.46 -21.91 -7.90
CA PRO A 162 12.27 -23.01 -8.84
C PRO A 162 11.07 -23.92 -8.48
N ASP A 163 10.61 -23.85 -7.24
CA ASP A 163 9.40 -24.51 -6.73
C ASP A 163 8.09 -23.86 -7.22
N TRP A 164 8.16 -22.67 -7.87
CA TRP A 164 6.99 -21.94 -8.33
C TRP A 164 6.87 -22.02 -9.84
N SER A 165 6.02 -22.92 -10.32
CA SER A 165 5.84 -23.15 -11.76
C SER A 165 5.28 -21.91 -12.48
N GLU A 166 5.55 -21.79 -13.78
CA GLU A 166 4.99 -20.71 -14.60
C GLU A 166 3.46 -20.70 -14.57
N GLU A 167 2.83 -21.88 -14.56
CA GLU A 167 1.37 -22.00 -14.46
C GLU A 167 0.85 -21.43 -13.14
N ALA A 168 1.50 -21.75 -12.01
CA ALA A 168 1.14 -21.20 -10.70
C ALA A 168 1.36 -19.68 -10.61
N ILE A 169 2.41 -19.15 -11.27
CA ILE A 169 2.63 -17.70 -11.37
C ILE A 169 1.48 -17.05 -12.14
N ARG A 170 1.11 -17.59 -13.28
CA ARG A 170 0.00 -17.06 -14.11
C ARG A 170 -1.32 -17.10 -13.35
N ALA A 171 -1.61 -18.20 -12.65
CA ALA A 171 -2.81 -18.33 -11.82
C ALA A 171 -2.84 -17.30 -10.69
N TYR A 172 -1.73 -17.11 -9.97
CA TYR A 172 -1.61 -16.10 -8.92
C TYR A 172 -1.87 -14.69 -9.46
N PHE A 173 -1.24 -14.32 -10.59
CA PHE A 173 -1.42 -13.00 -11.19
C PHE A 173 -2.84 -12.79 -11.70
N ALA A 174 -3.48 -13.82 -12.25
CA ALA A 174 -4.88 -13.76 -12.66
C ALA A 174 -5.84 -13.46 -11.49
N GLY A 175 -5.47 -13.85 -10.27
CA GLY A 175 -6.22 -13.53 -9.05
C GLY A 175 -5.92 -12.15 -8.48
N CYS A 176 -4.88 -11.46 -8.96
CA CYS A 176 -4.48 -10.15 -8.45
C CYS A 176 -5.30 -9.00 -9.04
N ALA A 177 -5.40 -7.90 -8.30
CA ALA A 177 -5.72 -6.61 -8.89
C ALA A 177 -4.52 -6.07 -9.67
N ALA A 178 -4.77 -5.31 -10.74
CA ALA A 178 -3.73 -4.76 -11.61
C ALA A 178 -2.70 -3.91 -10.85
N GLU A 179 -3.17 -2.99 -10.00
CA GLU A 179 -2.31 -2.12 -9.20
C GLU A 179 -1.42 -2.92 -8.24
N TYR A 180 -2.01 -3.88 -7.52
CA TYR A 180 -1.25 -4.74 -6.62
C TYR A 180 -0.16 -5.51 -7.37
N ALA A 181 -0.49 -6.13 -8.50
CA ALA A 181 0.46 -6.88 -9.32
C ALA A 181 1.64 -6.00 -9.78
N LEU A 182 1.36 -4.78 -10.23
CA LEU A 182 2.39 -3.83 -10.72
C LEU A 182 3.33 -3.35 -9.61
N THR A 183 2.82 -3.19 -8.39
CA THR A 183 3.61 -2.69 -7.23
C THR A 183 4.40 -3.77 -6.49
N LEU A 184 4.20 -5.07 -6.83
CA LEU A 184 4.93 -6.16 -6.18
C LEU A 184 6.43 -6.09 -6.46
N THR A 185 7.24 -5.92 -5.41
CA THR A 185 8.69 -6.14 -5.47
C THR A 185 9.01 -7.63 -5.40
N PRO A 186 10.17 -8.10 -5.88
CA PRO A 186 10.56 -9.51 -5.78
C PRO A 186 10.51 -10.06 -4.36
N HIS A 187 10.96 -9.29 -3.38
CA HIS A 187 10.95 -9.67 -1.98
C HIS A 187 9.51 -9.83 -1.45
N ARG A 188 8.66 -8.83 -1.68
CA ARG A 188 7.25 -8.88 -1.30
C ARG A 188 6.52 -10.05 -1.98
N LEU A 189 6.78 -10.23 -3.27
CA LEU A 189 6.21 -11.33 -4.04
C LEU A 189 6.56 -12.70 -3.48
N ASN A 190 7.86 -12.92 -3.17
CA ASN A 190 8.31 -14.21 -2.62
C ASN A 190 7.63 -14.55 -1.29
N ARG A 191 7.45 -13.56 -0.43
CA ARG A 191 6.72 -13.73 0.83
C ARG A 191 5.24 -14.01 0.59
N HIS A 192 4.59 -13.18 -0.23
CA HIS A 192 3.16 -13.28 -0.47
C HIS A 192 2.77 -14.60 -1.15
N ARG A 193 3.56 -15.10 -2.12
CA ARG A 193 3.29 -16.40 -2.76
C ARG A 193 3.33 -17.56 -1.79
N LYS A 194 4.29 -17.54 -0.84
CA LYS A 194 4.42 -18.60 0.18
C LYS A 194 3.24 -18.60 1.14
N LEU A 195 2.89 -17.42 1.63
CA LEU A 195 1.73 -17.25 2.50
C LEU A 195 0.42 -17.58 1.78
N PHE A 196 0.27 -17.17 0.52
CA PHE A 196 -0.88 -17.54 -0.31
C PHE A 196 -0.99 -19.06 -0.43
N ALA A 197 0.09 -19.74 -0.81
CA ALA A 197 0.11 -21.20 -0.96
C ALA A 197 -0.19 -21.92 0.37
N ALA A 198 0.18 -21.35 1.50
CA ALA A 198 -0.08 -21.94 2.82
C ALA A 198 -1.56 -21.93 3.24
N VAL A 199 -2.37 -21.00 2.66
CA VAL A 199 -3.79 -20.84 3.04
C VAL A 199 -4.76 -21.06 1.88
N SER A 200 -4.29 -21.09 0.63
CA SER A 200 -5.11 -21.37 -0.55
C SER A 200 -5.81 -22.72 -0.41
N GLY A 201 -7.11 -22.74 -0.71
CA GLY A 201 -7.94 -23.94 -0.58
C GLY A 201 -8.20 -24.43 0.85
N THR A 202 -7.82 -23.62 1.88
CA THR A 202 -8.03 -23.96 3.29
C THR A 202 -8.84 -22.89 4.00
N GLU A 203 -9.38 -23.19 5.17
CA GLU A 203 -9.91 -22.19 6.11
C GLU A 203 -8.83 -21.82 7.14
N GLY A 204 -7.69 -21.32 6.64
CA GLY A 204 -6.49 -21.14 7.44
C GLY A 204 -6.01 -19.69 7.54
N THR A 205 -5.06 -19.51 8.44
CA THR A 205 -4.28 -18.28 8.61
C THR A 205 -2.81 -18.65 8.66
N ALA A 206 -1.98 -17.96 7.89
CA ALA A 206 -0.52 -18.05 7.95
C ALA A 206 0.07 -16.70 8.35
N VAL A 207 1.12 -16.70 9.15
CA VAL A 207 1.78 -15.49 9.65
C VAL A 207 3.28 -15.63 9.44
N GLU A 208 3.90 -14.57 8.92
CA GLU A 208 5.35 -14.43 8.83
C GLU A 208 5.78 -13.13 9.50
N THR A 209 6.84 -13.19 10.28
CA THR A 209 7.44 -12.03 10.96
C THR A 209 8.90 -11.90 10.55
N GLU A 210 9.33 -10.67 10.29
CA GLU A 210 10.73 -10.38 9.96
C GLU A 210 11.14 -9.02 10.53
N PRO A 211 12.39 -8.84 10.97
CA PRO A 211 12.90 -7.53 11.35
C PRO A 211 12.99 -6.63 10.13
N GLU A 212 12.65 -5.35 10.30
CA GLU A 212 12.98 -4.31 9.34
C GLU A 212 14.45 -3.89 9.48
N LEU A 213 15.02 -3.36 8.38
CA LEU A 213 16.45 -3.02 8.27
C LEU A 213 16.96 -2.05 9.36
N ALA A 214 16.10 -1.31 10.04
CA ALA A 214 16.47 -0.37 11.09
C ALA A 214 16.48 -0.98 12.52
N GLY A 215 16.16 -2.27 12.68
CA GLY A 215 16.30 -2.99 13.97
C GLY A 215 15.25 -2.66 15.05
N GLU A 216 14.56 -1.53 14.94
CA GLU A 216 13.51 -1.09 15.88
C GLU A 216 12.09 -1.38 15.38
N LEU A 217 11.99 -1.90 14.17
CA LEU A 217 10.71 -2.16 13.53
C LEU A 217 10.60 -3.65 13.17
N THR A 218 9.42 -4.18 13.34
CA THR A 218 9.09 -5.56 12.95
C THR A 218 7.99 -5.54 11.89
N ARG A 219 8.20 -6.30 10.82
CA ARG A 219 7.17 -6.55 9.82
C ARG A 219 6.43 -7.83 10.17
N ILE A 220 5.11 -7.75 10.17
CA ILE A 220 4.21 -8.89 10.31
C ILE A 220 3.38 -8.98 9.04
N THR A 221 3.38 -10.14 8.38
CA THR A 221 2.51 -10.39 7.23
C THR A 221 1.58 -11.55 7.57
N ILE A 222 0.29 -11.34 7.38
CA ILE A 222 -0.78 -12.29 7.68
C ILE A 222 -1.51 -12.60 6.39
N ALA A 223 -1.59 -13.87 6.03
CA ALA A 223 -2.50 -14.35 5.00
C ALA A 223 -3.65 -15.11 5.64
N TYR A 224 -4.85 -14.91 5.13
CA TYR A 224 -6.02 -15.66 5.57
C TYR A 224 -7.01 -15.85 4.42
N SER A 225 -7.69 -16.98 4.41
CA SER A 225 -8.65 -17.36 3.38
C SER A 225 -10.08 -17.04 3.82
N ASN A 226 -10.95 -16.74 2.85
CA ASN A 226 -12.42 -16.62 3.00
C ASN A 226 -12.96 -15.70 4.09
N ALA A 227 -12.11 -14.91 4.76
CA ALA A 227 -12.56 -13.97 5.77
C ALA A 227 -13.02 -12.65 5.14
N ARG A 228 -13.97 -12.00 5.77
CA ARG A 228 -14.36 -10.63 5.43
C ARG A 228 -13.19 -9.69 5.76
N THR A 229 -12.59 -9.12 4.76
CA THR A 229 -11.35 -8.35 4.80
C THR A 229 -11.38 -7.24 5.86
N ARG A 230 -12.46 -6.44 5.90
CA ARG A 230 -12.63 -5.38 6.89
C ARG A 230 -12.63 -5.91 8.31
N THR A 231 -13.40 -6.97 8.59
CA THR A 231 -13.52 -7.56 9.93
C THR A 231 -12.17 -8.06 10.44
N MET A 232 -11.34 -8.62 9.56
CA MET A 232 -10.01 -9.11 9.94
C MET A 232 -9.05 -7.95 10.20
N LEU A 233 -9.03 -6.93 9.34
CA LEU A 233 -8.21 -5.73 9.57
C LEU A 233 -8.59 -5.06 10.90
N GLU A 234 -9.88 -4.92 11.18
CA GLU A 234 -10.38 -4.36 12.43
C GLU A 234 -9.94 -5.19 13.66
N ARG A 235 -10.09 -6.52 13.60
CA ARG A 235 -9.67 -7.42 14.69
C ARG A 235 -8.17 -7.35 14.95
N VAL A 236 -7.35 -7.37 13.91
CA VAL A 236 -5.90 -7.28 14.05
C VAL A 236 -5.50 -5.91 14.63
N ALA A 237 -6.09 -4.83 14.13
CA ALA A 237 -5.85 -3.48 14.65
C ALA A 237 -6.28 -3.35 16.12
N GLN A 238 -7.39 -3.97 16.54
CA GLN A 238 -7.83 -4.02 17.94
C GLN A 238 -6.86 -4.82 18.84
N VAL A 239 -6.37 -5.97 18.36
CA VAL A 239 -5.38 -6.77 19.10
C VAL A 239 -4.10 -5.98 19.31
N MET A 240 -3.59 -5.33 18.27
CA MET A 240 -2.40 -4.47 18.35
C MET A 240 -2.63 -3.30 19.30
N SER A 241 -3.80 -2.66 19.24
CA SER A 241 -4.18 -1.59 20.17
C SER A 241 -4.16 -2.03 21.63
N ARG A 242 -4.74 -3.19 21.94
CA ARG A 242 -4.72 -3.76 23.31
C ARG A 242 -3.31 -4.08 23.78
N GLY A 243 -2.45 -4.51 22.88
CA GLY A 243 -1.03 -4.72 23.13
C GLY A 243 -0.19 -3.45 23.20
N GLN A 244 -0.81 -2.26 23.07
CA GLN A 244 -0.12 -0.96 22.98
C GLN A 244 0.90 -0.91 21.84
N ILE A 245 0.69 -1.69 20.79
CA ILE A 245 1.57 -1.77 19.63
C ILE A 245 1.22 -0.62 18.68
N ASN A 246 2.23 0.16 18.33
CA ASN A 246 2.09 1.27 17.39
C ASN A 246 2.31 0.80 15.96
N ILE A 247 1.29 0.95 15.10
CA ILE A 247 1.36 0.61 13.69
C ILE A 247 1.92 1.81 12.95
N GLN A 248 3.10 1.64 12.37
CA GLN A 248 3.76 2.67 11.57
C GLN A 248 3.31 2.63 10.10
N ARG A 249 3.08 1.42 9.60
CA ARG A 249 2.60 1.18 8.24
C ARG A 249 1.73 -0.07 8.20
N ALA A 250 0.73 -0.06 7.35
CA ALA A 250 0.01 -1.28 7.01
C ALA A 250 -0.39 -1.27 5.54
N TYR A 251 -0.59 -2.44 5.00
CA TYR A 251 -1.20 -2.63 3.69
C TYR A 251 -2.11 -3.85 3.73
N LEU A 252 -3.12 -3.81 2.90
CA LEU A 252 -4.06 -4.90 2.69
C LEU A 252 -4.24 -5.07 1.19
N ASP A 253 -4.11 -6.29 0.73
CA ASP A 253 -4.45 -6.69 -0.63
C ASP A 253 -5.23 -8.00 -0.62
N GLN A 254 -5.94 -8.26 -1.70
CA GLN A 254 -6.73 -9.46 -1.86
C GLN A 254 -6.41 -10.10 -3.20
N VAL A 255 -6.17 -11.41 -3.18
CA VAL A 255 -5.91 -12.24 -4.37
C VAL A 255 -7.06 -13.23 -4.50
N ALA A 256 -7.72 -13.25 -5.64
CA ALA A 256 -8.75 -14.26 -5.90
C ALA A 256 -8.12 -15.65 -5.98
N ASP A 257 -8.83 -16.63 -5.45
CA ASP A 257 -8.41 -18.03 -5.35
C ASP A 257 -9.56 -18.98 -5.80
N PRO A 258 -9.93 -18.98 -7.09
CA PRO A 258 -10.99 -19.83 -7.58
C PRO A 258 -10.59 -21.33 -7.50
N PRO A 259 -11.49 -22.24 -7.06
CA PRO A 259 -12.88 -22.02 -6.66
C PRO A 259 -13.05 -21.66 -5.17
N HIS A 260 -11.98 -21.45 -4.42
CA HIS A 260 -11.99 -21.34 -2.96
C HIS A 260 -12.32 -19.94 -2.43
N GLY A 261 -12.52 -18.94 -3.32
CA GLY A 261 -12.88 -17.56 -2.95
C GLY A 261 -11.70 -16.60 -3.09
N SER A 262 -11.12 -16.15 -2.01
CA SER A 262 -9.98 -15.23 -2.03
C SER A 262 -9.08 -15.38 -0.80
N VAL A 263 -7.82 -15.02 -0.97
CA VAL A 263 -6.83 -14.88 0.10
C VAL A 263 -6.57 -13.39 0.31
N SER A 264 -6.69 -12.93 1.54
CA SER A 264 -6.31 -11.58 1.95
C SER A 264 -4.90 -11.60 2.52
N LEU A 265 -4.09 -10.64 2.09
CA LEU A 265 -2.70 -10.44 2.47
C LEU A 265 -2.60 -9.12 3.23
N LEU A 266 -2.37 -9.20 4.52
CA LEU A 266 -2.35 -8.08 5.44
C LEU A 266 -0.95 -7.93 6.02
N GLY A 267 -0.29 -6.81 5.74
CA GLY A 267 1.04 -6.52 6.23
C GLY A 267 1.05 -5.32 7.16
N PHE A 268 1.82 -5.44 8.25
CA PHE A 268 2.05 -4.37 9.21
C PHE A 268 3.54 -4.16 9.41
N VAL A 269 3.95 -2.91 9.59
CA VAL A 269 5.23 -2.56 10.17
C VAL A 269 4.92 -1.89 11.50
N ILE A 270 5.42 -2.48 12.56
CA ILE A 270 5.16 -2.08 13.94
C ILE A 270 6.45 -1.68 14.63
N GLN A 271 6.33 -0.80 15.60
CA GLN A 271 7.39 -0.47 16.54
C GLN A 271 7.16 -1.29 17.80
N THR A 272 8.16 -2.07 18.16
CA THR A 272 8.17 -2.92 19.37
C THR A 272 8.98 -2.27 20.48
#